data_4176eb05aa328d4d6b999821e3cd32b6
#
_entry.id   4176eb05aa328d4d6b999821e3cd32b6
#
_cell.length_a   1.000
_cell.length_b   1.000
_cell.length_c   1.000
_cell.angle_alpha   90.00
_cell.angle_beta   90.00
_cell.angle_gamma   90.00
#
_symmetry.space_group_name_H-M   'P 1'
#
loop_
_entity.id
_entity.type
_entity.pdbx_description
1 polymer ?
#
loop_
_entity_poly.entity_id
_entity_poly.type
_entity_poly.pdbx_seq_one_letter_code
_entity_poly.pdbx_strand_id
1 'polypeptide(L)' 'MSQQQKLWVALVKERLYNLVWSQTQLAESVGVAKATISELFKYGKGSRQLKQKISEILEIESEEN' A
#
# COMPACT_ATOMS: atom_id res chain seq x y z
N MET A 1 5.38 10.97 -8.77
CA MET A 1 5.59 10.19 -7.56
C MET A 1 7.05 10.26 -7.17
N SER A 2 7.35 10.49 -5.93
CA SER A 2 8.73 10.59 -5.49
C SER A 2 9.36 9.20 -5.50
N GLN A 3 10.68 9.18 -5.45
CA GLN A 3 11.37 7.92 -5.47
C GLN A 3 11.06 7.09 -4.23
N GLN A 4 10.92 7.71 -3.07
CA GLN A 4 10.57 6.97 -1.87
C GLN A 4 9.20 6.37 -1.98
N GLN A 5 8.25 7.08 -2.58
CA GLN A 5 6.92 6.55 -2.75
C GLN A 5 6.93 5.37 -3.71
N LYS A 6 7.75 5.43 -4.75
CA LYS A 6 7.84 4.31 -5.68
C LYS A 6 8.40 3.08 -4.99
N LEU A 7 9.40 3.26 -4.15
CA LEU A 7 9.99 2.14 -3.43
C LEU A 7 8.98 1.52 -2.47
N TRP A 8 8.23 2.38 -1.76
CA TRP A 8 7.24 1.87 -0.82
C TRP A 8 6.14 1.10 -1.54
N VAL A 9 5.66 1.64 -2.67
CA VAL A 9 4.64 0.96 -3.45
C VAL A 9 5.15 -0.39 -3.95
N ALA A 10 6.42 -0.44 -4.37
CA ALA A 10 7.00 -1.69 -4.82
C ALA A 10 7.06 -2.72 -3.70
N LEU A 11 7.38 -2.27 -2.47
CA LEU A 11 7.39 -3.18 -1.33
C LEU A 11 6.00 -3.69 -1.02
N VAL A 12 4.99 -2.83 -1.14
CA VAL A 12 3.62 -3.25 -0.90
C VAL A 12 3.23 -4.31 -1.92
N LYS A 13 3.54 -4.08 -3.19
CA LYS A 13 3.19 -5.03 -4.23
C LYS A 13 3.90 -6.37 -4.01
N GLU A 14 5.16 -6.31 -3.60
CA GLU A 14 5.91 -7.53 -3.36
C GLU A 14 5.31 -8.30 -2.21
N ARG A 15 4.90 -7.61 -1.16
CA ARG A 15 4.31 -8.28 -0.02
C ARG A 15 2.98 -8.92 -0.38
N LEU A 16 2.17 -8.22 -1.20
CA LEU A 16 0.92 -8.79 -1.66
C LEU A 16 1.16 -10.05 -2.47
N TYR A 17 2.18 -10.02 -3.31
CA TYR A 17 2.51 -11.19 -4.13
C TYR A 17 2.89 -12.37 -3.23
N ASN A 18 3.71 -12.11 -2.22
CA ASN A 18 4.13 -13.18 -1.31
C ASN A 18 2.97 -13.75 -0.50
N LEU A 19 1.99 -12.91 -0.17
CA LEU A 19 0.83 -13.36 0.57
C LEU A 19 -0.27 -13.90 -0.34
N VAL A 20 -0.09 -13.78 -1.63
CA VAL A 20 -1.08 -14.17 -2.64
C VAL A 20 -2.35 -13.36 -2.44
N TRP A 21 -2.20 -12.08 -2.12
CA TRP A 21 -3.33 -11.19 -1.93
C TRP A 21 -3.53 -10.34 -3.16
N SER A 22 -4.78 -10.05 -3.49
CA SER A 22 -5.10 -9.12 -4.56
C SER A 22 -5.26 -7.73 -3.97
N GLN A 23 -5.36 -6.72 -4.84
CA GLN A 23 -5.63 -5.36 -4.40
C GLN A 23 -6.98 -5.28 -3.70
N THR A 24 -7.93 -6.09 -4.13
CA THR A 24 -9.25 -6.12 -3.49
C THR A 24 -9.13 -6.60 -2.04
N GLN A 25 -8.31 -7.62 -1.81
CA GLN A 25 -8.13 -8.12 -0.46
C GLN A 25 -7.44 -7.08 0.41
N LEU A 26 -6.48 -6.37 -0.13
CA LEU A 26 -5.82 -5.31 0.64
C LEU A 26 -6.82 -4.22 0.97
N ALA A 27 -7.64 -3.81 -0.01
CA ALA A 27 -8.63 -2.76 0.21
C ALA A 27 -9.60 -3.16 1.31
N GLU A 28 -10.03 -4.40 1.30
CA GLU A 28 -10.95 -4.89 2.32
C GLU A 28 -10.28 -4.91 3.69
N SER A 29 -9.02 -5.28 3.75
CA SER A 29 -8.31 -5.34 5.01
C SER A 29 -8.11 -3.95 5.62
N VAL A 30 -7.95 -2.94 4.77
CA VAL A 30 -7.76 -1.60 5.24
C VAL A 30 -9.07 -0.84 5.39
N GLY A 31 -10.13 -1.37 4.82
CA GLY A 31 -11.45 -0.73 4.93
C GLY A 31 -11.67 0.40 3.94
N VAL A 32 -11.09 0.32 2.75
CA VAL A 32 -11.28 1.35 1.73
C VAL A 32 -11.70 0.71 0.44
N ALA A 33 -12.10 1.53 -0.54
CA ALA A 33 -12.52 1.01 -1.83
C ALA A 33 -11.32 0.54 -2.62
N LYS A 34 -11.55 -0.43 -3.50
CA LYS A 34 -10.47 -0.93 -4.35
C LYS A 34 -9.88 0.19 -5.19
N ALA A 35 -10.73 1.12 -5.65
CA ALA A 35 -10.24 2.24 -6.45
C ALA A 35 -9.21 3.07 -5.69
N THR A 36 -9.39 3.20 -4.37
CA THR A 36 -8.45 3.93 -3.55
C THR A 36 -7.07 3.27 -3.57
N ILE A 37 -7.03 1.95 -3.50
CA ILE A 37 -5.78 1.21 -3.55
C ILE A 37 -5.17 1.32 -4.96
N SER A 38 -6.00 1.23 -6.00
CA SER A 38 -5.50 1.36 -7.36
C SER A 38 -4.87 2.71 -7.60
N GLU A 39 -5.49 3.77 -7.08
CA GLU A 39 -4.93 5.11 -7.25
C GLU A 39 -3.64 5.28 -6.45
N LEU A 40 -3.57 4.67 -5.29
CA LEU A 40 -2.35 4.72 -4.51
C LEU A 40 -1.20 4.08 -5.30
N PHE A 41 -1.44 2.94 -5.91
CA PHE A 41 -0.39 2.24 -6.64
C PHE A 41 -0.03 2.99 -7.93
N LYS A 42 -1.01 3.61 -8.56
CA LYS A 42 -0.76 4.25 -9.84
C LYS A 42 -0.16 5.63 -9.71
N TYR A 43 -0.63 6.42 -8.77
CA TYR A 43 -0.22 7.79 -8.63
C TYR A 43 0.48 8.11 -7.32
N GLY A 44 0.55 7.20 -6.41
CA GLY A 44 1.12 7.46 -5.09
C GLY A 44 0.22 8.29 -4.22
N LYS A 45 -1.07 8.44 -4.59
CA LYS A 45 -1.97 9.25 -3.80
C LYS A 45 -2.54 8.46 -2.66
N GLY A 46 -2.53 9.02 -1.50
CA GLY A 46 -3.10 8.35 -0.33
C GLY A 46 -2.76 9.15 0.90
N SER A 47 -3.60 9.09 1.92
CA SER A 47 -3.33 9.80 3.14
C SER A 47 -2.23 9.10 3.90
N ARG A 48 -1.63 9.83 4.82
CA ARG A 48 -0.61 9.23 5.67
C ARG A 48 -1.21 8.10 6.48
N GLN A 49 -2.44 8.27 6.95
CA GLN A 49 -3.08 7.24 7.74
C GLN A 49 -3.29 5.97 6.94
N LEU A 50 -3.69 6.10 5.69
CA LEU A 50 -3.88 4.94 4.84
C LEU A 50 -2.57 4.19 4.64
N LYS A 51 -1.50 4.93 4.34
CA LYS A 51 -0.21 4.30 4.11
C LYS A 51 0.31 3.62 5.37
N GLN A 52 0.09 4.25 6.52
CA GLN A 52 0.54 3.67 7.77
C GLN A 52 -0.22 2.39 8.07
N LYS A 53 -1.53 2.38 7.81
CA LYS A 53 -2.32 1.20 8.06
C LYS A 53 -1.90 0.05 7.17
N ILE A 54 -1.62 0.35 5.91
CA ILE A 54 -1.15 -0.68 4.98
C ILE A 54 0.19 -1.24 5.46
N SER A 55 1.09 -0.36 5.89
CA SER A 55 2.39 -0.80 6.38
C SER A 55 2.25 -1.70 7.60
N GLU A 56 1.33 -1.37 8.48
CA GLU A 56 1.11 -2.19 9.66
C GLU A 56 0.55 -3.56 9.30
N ILE A 57 -0.44 -3.58 8.43
CA ILE A 57 -1.06 -4.84 8.05
C ILE A 57 -0.08 -5.74 7.33
N LEU A 58 0.74 -5.18 6.46
CA LEU A 58 1.69 -5.96 5.68
C LEU A 58 3.06 -6.08 6.36
N GLU A 59 3.20 -5.48 7.53
CA GLU A 59 4.44 -5.54 8.30
C GLU A 59 5.62 -5.00 7.51
N ILE A 60 5.42 -3.87 6.85
CA ILE A 60 6.46 -3.22 6.11
C ILE A 60 7.00 -2.09 6.97
N GLU A 61 8.33 -2.02 7.12
CA GLU A 61 8.89 -0.96 7.88
C GLU A 61 8.69 0.36 7.20
N SER A 62 8.34 1.37 7.98
CA SER A 62 8.09 2.67 7.43
C SER A 62 9.38 3.34 7.08
N GLU A 63 9.42 3.97 5.94
CA GLU A 63 10.53 4.68 5.57
C GLU A 63 10.56 5.98 6.14
N GLU A 64 9.58 6.43 6.74
CA GLU A 64 9.57 7.68 7.21
C GLU A 64 10.21 7.72 8.31
N ASN A 65 10.80 8.11 8.64
CA ASN A 65 11.47 8.14 9.71
C ASN A 65 12.08 9.22 9.79
#